data_9c1e6caab5665dd02f57d70f50a79cb4
#
_entry.id   9c1e6caab5665dd02f57d70f50a79cb4
#
_cell.length_a   1.000
_cell.length_b   1.000
_cell.length_c   1.000
_cell.angle_alpha   90.00
_cell.angle_beta   90.00
_cell.angle_gamma   90.00
#
_symmetry.space_group_name_H-M   'P 1'
#
loop_
_entity.id
_entity.type
_entity.pdbx_description
1 polymer ?
#
loop_
_entity_poly.entity_id
_entity_poly.type
_entity_poly.pdbx_seq_one_letter_code
_entity_poly.pdbx_strand_id
1 'polypeptide(L)'
;MLSSQKNDNFARLSRNVTKSSSIRCLVTAGPTREWLDPVRFLSNPSTGKMGFAVADAAHERGWEVDLISGPVTLDLKSGVRQTFVETADEMLAACLDIFASCDFMIMAAAVCDHKPARIAKSKLKKSEISTILELEQTPDILAELGRRKASGQNLVGFAAETNDCLSNGERKLREKNLDWIVVNDVSLPECGFASDFNEVTLLGRNGEIVPIDLAPKLEVARILLERIDS
;
A
#
# COMPACT_ATOMS: atom_id res chain seq x y z
N MET A 1 -35.86 63.51 -15.21
CA MET A 1 -34.67 62.78 -15.70
C MET A 1 -34.15 61.94 -14.54
N LEU A 2 -34.69 60.77 -14.39
CA LEU A 2 -34.35 59.79 -13.36
C LEU A 2 -34.49 58.43 -14.04
N SER A 3 -33.39 57.79 -14.40
CA SER A 3 -33.35 56.34 -14.60
C SER A 3 -31.94 55.89 -14.97
N SER A 4 -31.55 54.81 -14.46
CA SER A 4 -30.37 53.95 -14.75
C SER A 4 -29.28 53.94 -13.69
N GLN A 5 -29.60 53.32 -12.55
CA GLN A 5 -28.62 52.73 -11.66
C GLN A 5 -29.28 51.57 -10.91
N LYS A 6 -29.58 50.49 -11.59
CA LYS A 6 -29.90 49.18 -11.00
C LYS A 6 -29.62 48.14 -12.09
N ASN A 7 -28.47 47.55 -12.14
CA ASN A 7 -28.22 46.23 -12.78
C ASN A 7 -26.77 45.78 -12.78
N ASP A 8 -25.91 46.24 -11.85
CA ASP A 8 -24.50 45.72 -11.83
C ASP A 8 -24.11 44.87 -10.61
N ASN A 9 -25.07 44.45 -9.77
CA ASN A 9 -24.75 43.65 -8.57
C ASN A 9 -25.07 42.16 -8.66
N PHE A 10 -25.51 41.64 -9.83
CA PHE A 10 -25.82 40.20 -9.98
C PHE A 10 -24.70 39.37 -10.67
N ALA A 11 -23.63 40.01 -11.16
CA ALA A 11 -22.58 39.33 -11.94
C ALA A 11 -21.31 38.98 -11.14
N ARG A 12 -21.29 39.16 -9.81
CA ARG A 12 -20.10 38.93 -8.97
C ARG A 12 -20.20 37.77 -7.97
N LEU A 13 -21.27 36.96 -8.04
CA LEU A 13 -21.46 35.79 -7.17
C LEU A 13 -21.28 34.45 -7.89
N SER A 14 -20.53 34.42 -8.97
CA SER A 14 -20.21 33.15 -9.61
C SER A 14 -18.73 32.95 -9.70
N ARG A 15 -18.29 31.87 -9.08
CA ARG A 15 -17.00 31.18 -9.28
C ARG A 15 -15.84 31.53 -8.34
N ASN A 16 -15.94 31.05 -7.15
CA ASN A 16 -14.80 30.36 -6.53
C ASN A 16 -15.31 29.03 -5.98
N VAL A 17 -15.75 28.15 -6.85
CA VAL A 17 -15.67 26.71 -6.58
C VAL A 17 -14.19 26.38 -6.84
N THR A 18 -13.37 26.50 -5.82
CA THR A 18 -12.09 25.80 -5.77
C THR A 18 -12.46 24.33 -5.97
N LYS A 19 -12.11 23.77 -7.12
CA LYS A 19 -12.10 22.33 -7.34
C LYS A 19 -11.22 21.78 -6.21
N SER A 20 -11.82 21.30 -5.13
CA SER A 20 -11.13 20.42 -4.20
C SER A 20 -10.66 19.25 -5.07
N SER A 21 -9.38 19.24 -5.41
CA SER A 21 -8.80 18.07 -6.05
C SER A 21 -9.02 16.92 -5.08
N SER A 22 -9.74 15.87 -5.50
CA SER A 22 -9.91 14.69 -4.64
C SER A 22 -8.52 14.13 -4.32
N ILE A 23 -8.33 13.70 -3.08
CA ILE A 23 -7.08 13.08 -2.64
C ILE A 23 -6.86 11.82 -3.49
N ARG A 24 -5.66 11.69 -4.04
CA ARG A 24 -5.25 10.52 -4.81
C ARG A 24 -4.42 9.57 -3.96
N CYS A 25 -4.86 8.33 -3.86
CA CYS A 25 -4.25 7.29 -3.03
C CYS A 25 -3.83 6.10 -3.87
N LEU A 26 -2.54 5.75 -3.79
CA LEU A 26 -2.00 4.49 -4.25
C LEU A 26 -1.99 3.50 -3.09
N VAL A 27 -2.56 2.31 -3.30
CA VAL A 27 -2.49 1.20 -2.35
C VAL A 27 -1.86 0.00 -3.04
N THR A 28 -0.95 -0.71 -2.35
CA THR A 28 -0.51 -2.03 -2.81
C THR A 28 -1.08 -3.14 -1.93
N ALA A 29 -1.40 -4.29 -2.52
CA ALA A 29 -2.00 -5.43 -1.82
C ALA A 29 -1.53 -6.77 -2.37
N GLY A 30 -1.78 -7.83 -1.59
CA GLY A 30 -1.48 -9.20 -1.99
C GLY A 30 0.01 -9.54 -1.90
N PRO A 31 0.38 -10.78 -2.23
CA PRO A 31 1.76 -11.21 -2.33
C PRO A 31 2.33 -10.92 -3.71
N THR A 32 3.67 -10.89 -3.82
CA THR A 32 4.33 -11.13 -5.12
C THR A 32 4.66 -12.61 -5.29
N ARG A 33 4.88 -13.04 -6.53
CA ARG A 33 5.32 -14.37 -6.91
C ARG A 33 6.59 -14.28 -7.72
N GLU A 34 7.63 -14.90 -7.21
CA GLU A 34 8.94 -14.90 -7.86
C GLU A 34 9.20 -16.29 -8.46
N TRP A 35 9.10 -16.36 -9.79
CA TRP A 35 9.04 -17.62 -10.51
C TRP A 35 10.39 -18.35 -10.52
N LEU A 36 10.37 -19.63 -10.16
CA LEU A 36 11.48 -20.57 -10.32
C LEU A 36 11.45 -21.22 -11.72
N ASP A 37 10.27 -21.60 -12.15
CA ASP A 37 9.95 -22.15 -13.47
C ASP A 37 8.46 -21.91 -13.78
N PRO A 38 7.91 -22.29 -14.95
CA PRO A 38 6.52 -22.04 -15.30
C PRO A 38 5.46 -22.66 -14.36
N VAL A 39 5.86 -23.39 -13.33
CA VAL A 39 4.96 -24.14 -12.43
C VAL A 39 5.15 -23.73 -10.96
N ARG A 40 6.36 -23.30 -10.57
CA ARG A 40 6.71 -23.05 -9.16
C ARG A 40 7.27 -21.65 -8.95
N PHE A 41 6.92 -21.06 -7.82
CA PHE A 41 7.35 -19.72 -7.41
C PHE A 41 7.62 -19.67 -5.90
N LEU A 42 8.37 -18.68 -5.48
CA LEU A 42 8.47 -18.22 -4.10
C LEU A 42 7.39 -17.15 -3.88
N SER A 43 6.77 -17.14 -2.71
CA SER A 43 5.75 -16.16 -2.36
C SER A 43 5.56 -16.08 -0.85
N ASN A 44 4.94 -14.99 -0.38
CA ASN A 44 4.46 -14.84 0.98
C ASN A 44 3.01 -15.35 1.10
N PRO A 45 2.57 -15.87 2.27
CA PRO A 45 1.21 -16.38 2.47
C PRO A 45 0.17 -15.25 2.63
N SER A 46 0.37 -14.10 1.99
CA SER A 46 -0.55 -12.96 2.06
C SER A 46 -1.81 -13.22 1.26
N THR A 47 -2.95 -12.89 1.84
CA THR A 47 -4.26 -12.97 1.18
C THR A 47 -4.69 -11.65 0.55
N GLY A 48 -3.96 -10.54 0.79
CA GLY A 48 -4.31 -9.21 0.31
C GLY A 48 -5.39 -8.47 1.11
N LYS A 49 -6.08 -9.13 2.05
CA LYS A 49 -7.23 -8.57 2.79
C LYS A 49 -6.99 -7.20 3.38
N MET A 50 -5.80 -6.93 3.96
CA MET A 50 -5.53 -5.64 4.59
C MET A 50 -5.43 -4.51 3.55
N GLY A 51 -4.69 -4.71 2.45
CA GLY A 51 -4.59 -3.71 1.38
C GLY A 51 -5.93 -3.44 0.69
N PHE A 52 -6.75 -4.47 0.47
CA PHE A 52 -8.12 -4.31 -0.05
C PHE A 52 -9.00 -3.53 0.94
N ALA A 53 -8.91 -3.81 2.23
CA ALA A 53 -9.62 -3.06 3.27
C ALA A 53 -9.20 -1.57 3.29
N VAL A 54 -7.91 -1.28 3.10
CA VAL A 54 -7.41 0.11 2.99
C VAL A 54 -7.96 0.79 1.73
N ALA A 55 -7.95 0.10 0.58
CA ALA A 55 -8.48 0.64 -0.66
C ALA A 55 -9.99 0.94 -0.57
N ASP A 56 -10.76 0.02 0.04
CA ASP A 56 -12.18 0.20 0.28
C ASP A 56 -12.47 1.38 1.22
N ALA A 57 -11.73 1.48 2.34
CA ALA A 57 -11.90 2.56 3.31
C ALA A 57 -11.51 3.92 2.73
N ALA A 58 -10.45 4.00 1.91
CA ALA A 58 -10.06 5.22 1.21
C ALA A 58 -11.13 5.65 0.19
N HIS A 59 -11.68 4.70 -0.56
CA HIS A 59 -12.78 4.97 -1.49
C HIS A 59 -14.05 5.44 -0.76
N GLU A 60 -14.41 4.86 0.39
CA GLU A 60 -15.52 5.31 1.23
C GLU A 60 -15.36 6.76 1.73
N ARG A 61 -14.12 7.23 1.90
CA ARG A 61 -13.79 8.63 2.23
C ARG A 61 -13.88 9.58 1.03
N GLY A 62 -14.17 9.07 -0.16
CA GLY A 62 -14.24 9.84 -1.40
C GLY A 62 -12.88 10.10 -2.06
N TRP A 63 -11.83 9.34 -1.70
CA TRP A 63 -10.54 9.43 -2.36
C TRP A 63 -10.54 8.73 -3.72
N GLU A 64 -9.73 9.20 -4.64
CA GLU A 64 -9.43 8.50 -5.89
C GLU A 64 -8.39 7.43 -5.60
N VAL A 65 -8.77 6.15 -5.74
CA VAL A 65 -7.91 5.02 -5.33
C VAL A 65 -7.42 4.24 -6.54
N ASP A 66 -6.11 4.06 -6.62
CA ASP A 66 -5.42 3.12 -7.50
C ASP A 66 -4.88 1.96 -6.64
N LEU A 67 -5.39 0.74 -6.84
CA LEU A 67 -4.91 -0.47 -6.19
C LEU A 67 -4.00 -1.27 -7.12
N ILE A 68 -2.74 -1.47 -6.73
CA ILE A 68 -1.83 -2.40 -7.40
C ILE A 68 -1.82 -3.69 -6.58
N SER A 69 -2.29 -4.78 -7.18
CA SER A 69 -2.47 -6.05 -6.47
C SER A 69 -1.67 -7.17 -7.09
N GLY A 70 -0.91 -7.87 -6.24
CA GLY A 70 -0.43 -9.20 -6.56
C GLY A 70 -1.58 -10.22 -6.64
N PRO A 71 -1.27 -11.51 -6.94
CA PRO A 71 -2.29 -12.53 -7.18
C PRO A 71 -3.11 -12.87 -5.93
N VAL A 72 -4.37 -12.49 -5.93
CA VAL A 72 -5.37 -12.77 -4.88
C VAL A 72 -6.72 -13.10 -5.52
N THR A 73 -7.66 -13.63 -4.72
CA THR A 73 -9.04 -13.97 -5.14
C THR A 73 -10.08 -13.06 -4.48
N LEU A 74 -9.70 -11.80 -4.22
CA LEU A 74 -10.58 -10.82 -3.62
C LEU A 74 -11.19 -9.92 -4.68
N ASP A 75 -12.46 -9.57 -4.50
CA ASP A 75 -13.15 -8.60 -5.32
C ASP A 75 -13.10 -7.21 -4.65
N LEU A 76 -12.93 -6.18 -5.46
CA LEU A 76 -12.99 -4.79 -5.04
C LEU A 76 -14.40 -4.24 -5.13
N LYS A 77 -14.69 -3.23 -4.30
CA LYS A 77 -15.86 -2.38 -4.50
C LYS A 77 -15.77 -1.62 -5.82
N SER A 78 -16.91 -1.36 -6.41
CA SER A 78 -17.00 -0.53 -7.62
C SER A 78 -16.40 0.86 -7.41
N GLY A 79 -15.61 1.34 -8.36
CA GLY A 79 -15.02 2.69 -8.34
C GLY A 79 -13.53 2.74 -8.01
N VAL A 80 -12.92 1.66 -7.54
CA VAL A 80 -11.45 1.55 -7.36
C VAL A 80 -10.81 1.06 -8.67
N ARG A 81 -9.77 1.75 -9.13
CA ARG A 81 -8.98 1.28 -10.29
C ARG A 81 -8.00 0.22 -9.82
N GLN A 82 -7.96 -0.91 -10.50
CA GLN A 82 -7.06 -2.02 -10.14
C GLN A 82 -6.07 -2.34 -11.26
N THR A 83 -4.81 -2.48 -10.88
CA THR A 83 -3.73 -3.00 -11.72
C THR A 83 -3.22 -4.30 -11.13
N PHE A 84 -3.22 -5.37 -11.92
CA PHE A 84 -2.71 -6.67 -11.52
C PHE A 84 -1.24 -6.80 -11.89
N VAL A 85 -0.45 -7.33 -10.96
CA VAL A 85 0.97 -7.61 -11.12
C VAL A 85 1.28 -8.98 -10.51
N GLU A 86 2.39 -9.60 -10.91
CA GLU A 86 2.82 -10.87 -10.31
C GLU A 86 4.09 -10.72 -9.50
N THR A 87 5.10 -10.02 -10.01
CA THR A 87 6.44 -9.95 -9.43
C THR A 87 6.69 -8.63 -8.69
N ALA A 88 7.73 -8.61 -7.88
CA ALA A 88 8.18 -7.38 -7.21
C ALA A 88 8.63 -6.32 -8.24
N ASP A 89 9.29 -6.74 -9.33
CA ASP A 89 9.71 -5.82 -10.39
C ASP A 89 8.51 -5.18 -11.09
N GLU A 90 7.46 -5.95 -11.40
CA GLU A 90 6.21 -5.43 -11.98
C GLU A 90 5.48 -4.49 -11.03
N MET A 91 5.43 -4.83 -9.73
CA MET A 91 4.82 -3.99 -8.71
C MET A 91 5.55 -2.65 -8.58
N LEU A 92 6.88 -2.67 -8.56
CA LEU A 92 7.68 -1.45 -8.56
C LEU A 92 7.39 -0.58 -9.77
N ALA A 93 7.41 -1.16 -10.98
CA ALA A 93 7.13 -0.43 -12.22
C ALA A 93 5.74 0.22 -12.18
N ALA A 94 4.71 -0.54 -11.82
CA ALA A 94 3.34 -0.02 -11.70
C ALA A 94 3.21 1.09 -10.65
N CYS A 95 3.91 0.98 -9.51
CA CYS A 95 3.95 2.05 -8.51
C CYS A 95 4.58 3.32 -9.08
N LEU A 96 5.71 3.22 -9.76
CA LEU A 96 6.45 4.36 -10.30
C LEU A 96 5.67 5.12 -11.38
N ASP A 97 4.83 4.42 -12.16
CA ASP A 97 4.01 5.03 -13.22
C ASP A 97 3.01 6.06 -12.68
N ILE A 98 2.49 5.86 -11.46
CA ILE A 98 1.44 6.72 -10.89
C ILE A 98 1.89 7.49 -9.65
N PHE A 99 3.00 7.11 -9.01
CA PHE A 99 3.51 7.65 -7.76
C PHE A 99 3.57 9.18 -7.71
N ALA A 100 4.07 9.82 -8.77
CA ALA A 100 4.26 11.26 -8.79
C ALA A 100 2.95 12.08 -8.71
N SER A 101 1.81 11.43 -8.96
CA SER A 101 0.50 12.07 -8.94
C SER A 101 -0.34 11.73 -7.69
N CYS A 102 0.20 10.96 -6.75
CA CYS A 102 -0.50 10.53 -5.55
C CYS A 102 -0.13 11.40 -4.35
N ASP A 103 -1.13 11.69 -3.51
CA ASP A 103 -0.96 12.39 -2.24
C ASP A 103 -0.59 11.40 -1.13
N PHE A 104 -1.20 10.21 -1.15
CA PHE A 104 -0.95 9.10 -0.23
C PHE A 104 -0.50 7.85 -0.97
N MET A 105 0.50 7.16 -0.41
CA MET A 105 0.95 5.85 -0.85
C MET A 105 0.96 4.89 0.35
N ILE A 106 0.11 3.87 0.31
CA ILE A 106 -0.08 2.92 1.42
C ILE A 106 0.37 1.53 0.95
N MET A 107 1.54 1.11 1.40
CA MET A 107 2.24 -0.06 0.90
C MET A 107 1.97 -1.28 1.79
N ALA A 108 0.83 -1.96 1.55
CA ALA A 108 0.37 -3.11 2.33
C ALA A 108 0.62 -4.46 1.65
N ALA A 109 1.23 -4.49 0.47
CA ALA A 109 1.61 -5.72 -0.21
C ALA A 109 2.70 -6.49 0.56
N ALA A 110 2.65 -7.81 0.52
CA ALA A 110 3.67 -8.69 1.03
C ALA A 110 4.65 -9.07 -0.10
N VAL A 111 5.57 -8.16 -0.39
CA VAL A 111 6.59 -8.34 -1.43
C VAL A 111 7.61 -9.37 -0.96
N CYS A 112 8.01 -10.30 -1.84
CA CYS A 112 9.14 -11.19 -1.56
C CYS A 112 10.45 -10.39 -1.53
N ASP A 113 11.29 -10.62 -0.53
CA ASP A 113 12.61 -9.97 -0.41
C ASP A 113 13.64 -10.56 -1.39
N HIS A 114 13.39 -11.77 -1.87
CA HIS A 114 14.32 -12.50 -2.74
C HIS A 114 13.58 -13.20 -3.87
N LYS A 115 14.25 -13.33 -5.01
CA LYS A 115 13.80 -14.08 -6.19
C LYS A 115 14.89 -15.07 -6.64
N PRO A 116 14.55 -16.15 -7.37
CA PRO A 116 15.54 -17.01 -7.96
C PRO A 116 16.48 -16.25 -8.90
N ALA A 117 17.80 -16.43 -8.75
CA ALA A 117 18.79 -15.80 -9.61
C ALA A 117 18.67 -16.22 -11.09
N ARG A 118 17.99 -17.35 -11.34
CA ARG A 118 17.73 -17.88 -12.70
C ARG A 118 16.34 -18.48 -12.77
N ILE A 119 15.58 -18.05 -13.76
CA ILE A 119 14.24 -18.60 -14.05
C ILE A 119 14.39 -19.65 -15.16
N ALA A 120 13.98 -20.88 -14.90
CA ALA A 120 13.97 -21.94 -15.89
C ALA A 120 12.83 -21.74 -16.89
N LYS A 121 13.12 -21.84 -18.21
CA LYS A 121 12.15 -21.70 -19.29
C LYS A 121 11.12 -22.85 -19.36
N SER A 122 11.46 -24.00 -18.77
CA SER A 122 10.61 -25.19 -18.73
C SER A 122 10.59 -25.76 -17.30
N LYS A 123 9.52 -26.50 -16.97
CA LYS A 123 9.40 -27.18 -15.68
C LYS A 123 10.63 -28.06 -15.42
N LEU A 124 11.38 -27.79 -14.37
CA LEU A 124 12.52 -28.58 -13.94
C LEU A 124 12.05 -29.97 -13.47
N LYS A 125 12.65 -31.03 -13.99
CA LYS A 125 12.37 -32.41 -13.53
C LYS A 125 12.96 -32.64 -12.15
N LYS A 126 12.40 -33.58 -11.40
CA LYS A 126 12.88 -33.93 -10.04
C LYS A 126 14.36 -34.24 -9.98
N SER A 127 14.91 -34.87 -11.04
CA SER A 127 16.34 -35.18 -11.18
C SER A 127 17.21 -33.99 -11.57
N GLU A 128 16.65 -32.90 -12.03
CA GLU A 128 17.36 -31.71 -12.53
C GLU A 128 17.34 -30.55 -11.52
N ILE A 129 16.51 -30.65 -10.48
CA ILE A 129 16.41 -29.65 -9.44
C ILE A 129 17.59 -29.81 -8.48
N SER A 130 18.38 -28.75 -8.36
CA SER A 130 19.38 -28.65 -7.29
C SER A 130 18.67 -28.61 -5.93
N THR A 131 19.32 -29.19 -4.91
CA THR A 131 18.91 -29.04 -3.51
C THR A 131 19.28 -27.65 -2.96
N ILE A 132 20.04 -26.85 -3.72
CA ILE A 132 20.43 -25.48 -3.39
C ILE A 132 19.79 -24.56 -4.43
N LEU A 133 19.05 -23.58 -3.97
CA LEU A 133 18.47 -22.51 -4.79
C LEU A 133 19.26 -21.22 -4.58
N GLU A 134 19.89 -20.73 -5.65
CA GLU A 134 20.55 -19.43 -5.66
C GLU A 134 19.48 -18.34 -5.73
N LEU A 135 19.56 -17.37 -4.81
CA LEU A 135 18.63 -16.25 -4.73
C LEU A 135 19.36 -14.93 -4.94
N GLU A 136 18.66 -13.95 -5.49
CA GLU A 136 19.05 -12.54 -5.52
C GLU A 136 17.98 -11.68 -4.86
N GLN A 137 18.34 -10.47 -4.45
CA GLN A 137 17.39 -9.54 -3.83
C GLN A 137 16.42 -9.00 -4.87
N THR A 138 15.16 -8.85 -4.49
CA THR A 138 14.17 -8.07 -5.22
C THR A 138 14.34 -6.58 -4.93
N PRO A 139 13.75 -5.69 -5.72
CA PRO A 139 13.78 -4.27 -5.42
C PRO A 139 13.02 -3.95 -4.12
N ASP A 140 13.61 -3.13 -3.25
CA ASP A 140 12.92 -2.57 -2.09
C ASP A 140 12.02 -1.40 -2.54
N ILE A 141 10.77 -1.74 -2.88
CA ILE A 141 9.79 -0.79 -3.42
C ILE A 141 9.59 0.38 -2.48
N LEU A 142 9.43 0.10 -1.18
CA LEU A 142 9.16 1.11 -0.18
C LEU A 142 10.33 2.09 -0.01
N ALA A 143 11.58 1.59 0.00
CA ALA A 143 12.76 2.43 0.04
C ALA A 143 12.92 3.27 -1.23
N GLU A 144 12.61 2.70 -2.40
CA GLU A 144 12.65 3.39 -3.69
C GLU A 144 11.66 4.56 -3.75
N LEU A 145 10.41 4.34 -3.31
CA LEU A 145 9.40 5.39 -3.21
C LEU A 145 9.81 6.46 -2.19
N GLY A 146 10.36 6.06 -1.04
CA GLY A 146 10.84 6.98 -0.01
C GLY A 146 11.98 7.90 -0.48
N ARG A 147 12.86 7.42 -1.37
CA ARG A 147 13.90 8.25 -2.00
C ARG A 147 13.34 9.27 -2.99
N ARG A 148 12.23 8.93 -3.66
CA ARG A 148 11.60 9.77 -4.69
C ARG A 148 10.51 10.67 -4.14
N LYS A 149 10.09 10.45 -2.90
CA LYS A 149 8.97 11.17 -2.27
C LYS A 149 9.18 12.68 -2.33
N ALA A 150 8.19 13.38 -2.88
CA ALA A 150 8.16 14.84 -2.92
C ALA A 150 7.55 15.41 -1.62
N SER A 151 7.75 16.71 -1.40
CA SER A 151 7.07 17.42 -0.31
C SER A 151 5.56 17.40 -0.49
N GLY A 152 4.84 17.12 0.57
CA GLY A 152 3.38 17.01 0.57
C GLY A 152 2.85 15.61 0.24
N GLN A 153 3.71 14.67 -0.14
CA GLN A 153 3.32 13.26 -0.28
C GLN A 153 3.49 12.50 1.04
N ASN A 154 2.53 11.65 1.37
CA ASN A 154 2.54 10.80 2.55
C ASN A 154 2.80 9.34 2.17
N LEU A 155 3.87 8.76 2.70
CA LEU A 155 4.25 7.36 2.45
C LEU A 155 4.07 6.53 3.72
N VAL A 156 3.20 5.53 3.63
CA VAL A 156 2.85 4.62 4.73
C VAL A 156 3.34 3.21 4.38
N GLY A 157 4.17 2.63 5.25
CA GLY A 157 4.61 1.25 5.13
C GLY A 157 3.85 0.32 6.06
N PHE A 158 3.87 -0.98 5.74
CA PHE A 158 3.45 -2.05 6.63
C PHE A 158 4.65 -2.93 6.96
N ALA A 159 4.77 -3.31 8.23
CA ALA A 159 5.78 -4.23 8.71
C ALA A 159 5.11 -5.39 9.47
N ALA A 160 5.33 -6.61 8.98
CA ALA A 160 4.97 -7.83 9.69
C ALA A 160 6.21 -8.29 10.46
N GLU A 161 6.14 -8.25 11.78
CA GLU A 161 7.26 -8.56 12.66
C GLU A 161 6.89 -9.69 13.62
N THR A 162 7.89 -10.41 14.11
CA THR A 162 7.71 -11.46 15.11
C THR A 162 8.47 -11.18 16.41
N ASN A 163 9.46 -10.28 16.35
CA ASN A 163 10.31 -9.90 17.48
C ASN A 163 10.64 -8.41 17.38
N ASP A 164 10.80 -7.75 18.53
CA ASP A 164 11.21 -6.33 18.62
C ASP A 164 10.43 -5.41 17.69
N CYS A 165 9.11 -5.67 17.56
CA CYS A 165 8.22 -5.10 16.57
C CYS A 165 8.33 -3.58 16.46
N LEU A 166 8.29 -2.85 17.59
CA LEU A 166 8.34 -1.38 17.61
C LEU A 166 9.70 -0.86 17.15
N SER A 167 10.81 -1.41 17.68
CA SER A 167 12.15 -0.94 17.32
C SER A 167 12.48 -1.21 15.85
N ASN A 168 12.05 -2.35 15.29
CA ASN A 168 12.16 -2.66 13.88
C ASN A 168 11.30 -1.72 13.01
N GLY A 169 10.08 -1.41 13.47
CA GLY A 169 9.21 -0.43 12.84
C GLY A 169 9.85 0.96 12.78
N GLU A 170 10.33 1.48 13.91
CA GLU A 170 11.00 2.77 13.98
C GLU A 170 12.24 2.83 13.08
N ARG A 171 13.05 1.79 13.03
CA ARG A 171 14.21 1.72 12.13
C ARG A 171 13.78 1.82 10.67
N LYS A 172 12.80 1.00 10.24
CA LYS A 172 12.25 1.05 8.87
C LYS A 172 11.64 2.40 8.52
N LEU A 173 10.92 3.02 9.46
CA LEU A 173 10.33 4.36 9.31
C LEU A 173 11.40 5.40 8.93
N ARG A 174 12.54 5.38 9.62
CA ARG A 174 13.67 6.31 9.36
C ARG A 174 14.42 5.96 8.09
N GLU A 175 14.85 4.70 7.95
CA GLU A 175 15.70 4.25 6.84
C GLU A 175 15.03 4.39 5.47
N LYS A 176 13.72 4.15 5.41
CA LYS A 176 12.94 4.21 4.16
C LYS A 176 12.20 5.55 3.95
N ASN A 177 12.50 6.57 4.75
CA ASN A 177 11.91 7.92 4.64
C ASN A 177 10.37 7.92 4.65
N LEU A 178 9.74 7.10 5.52
CA LEU A 178 8.30 7.00 5.65
C LEU A 178 7.74 8.15 6.51
N ASP A 179 6.47 8.46 6.36
CA ASP A 179 5.73 9.34 7.25
C ASP A 179 5.07 8.53 8.37
N TRP A 180 4.60 7.33 8.03
CA TRP A 180 4.00 6.39 8.95
C TRP A 180 4.42 4.95 8.64
N ILE A 181 4.43 4.12 9.68
CA ILE A 181 4.55 2.67 9.53
C ILE A 181 3.53 1.96 10.41
N VAL A 182 2.83 1.01 9.84
CA VAL A 182 1.90 0.11 10.52
C VAL A 182 2.65 -1.15 10.89
N VAL A 183 2.82 -1.38 12.18
CA VAL A 183 3.51 -2.56 12.71
C VAL A 183 2.48 -3.59 13.14
N ASN A 184 2.53 -4.76 12.54
CA ASN A 184 1.69 -5.92 12.84
C ASN A 184 2.55 -7.02 13.45
N ASP A 185 2.21 -7.45 14.67
CA ASP A 185 2.79 -8.64 15.30
C ASP A 185 2.09 -9.88 14.74
N VAL A 186 2.74 -10.53 13.77
CA VAL A 186 2.19 -11.75 13.15
C VAL A 186 2.45 -13.03 13.95
N SER A 187 3.09 -12.95 15.12
CA SER A 187 3.22 -14.07 16.05
C SER A 187 1.90 -14.38 16.77
N LEU A 188 0.97 -13.40 16.81
CA LEU A 188 -0.35 -13.55 17.41
C LEU A 188 -1.27 -14.34 16.45
N PRO A 189 -1.90 -15.44 16.89
CA PRO A 189 -2.70 -16.30 16.02
C PRO A 189 -3.88 -15.60 15.32
N GLU A 190 -4.43 -14.57 15.94
CA GLU A 190 -5.59 -13.81 15.43
C GLU A 190 -5.23 -12.67 14.48
N CYS A 191 -3.93 -12.31 14.39
CA CYS A 191 -3.42 -11.17 13.61
C CYS A 191 -2.71 -11.56 12.32
N GLY A 192 -2.76 -12.84 11.92
CA GLY A 192 -2.07 -13.36 10.74
C GLY A 192 -2.65 -12.89 9.40
N PHE A 193 -1.93 -13.17 8.31
CA PHE A 193 -2.29 -12.77 6.95
C PHE A 193 -3.69 -13.25 6.51
N ALA A 194 -4.10 -14.44 6.93
CA ALA A 194 -5.40 -15.04 6.56
C ALA A 194 -6.58 -14.55 7.40
N SER A 195 -6.34 -13.98 8.59
CA SER A 195 -7.38 -13.48 9.49
C SER A 195 -8.20 -12.35 8.87
N ASP A 196 -9.46 -12.23 9.24
CA ASP A 196 -10.32 -11.07 8.93
C ASP A 196 -10.12 -9.91 9.91
N PHE A 197 -9.44 -10.18 11.03
CA PHE A 197 -9.11 -9.21 12.07
C PHE A 197 -7.63 -8.84 12.01
N ASN A 198 -7.29 -7.70 12.60
CA ASN A 198 -5.92 -7.29 12.83
C ASN A 198 -5.82 -6.43 14.09
N GLU A 199 -4.65 -6.48 14.73
CA GLU A 199 -4.20 -5.60 15.79
C GLU A 199 -2.87 -5.02 15.36
N VAL A 200 -2.73 -3.70 15.38
CA VAL A 200 -1.52 -3.05 14.86
C VAL A 200 -1.13 -1.85 15.71
N THR A 201 0.13 -1.47 15.62
CA THR A 201 0.59 -0.18 16.17
C THR A 201 1.04 0.71 15.01
N LEU A 202 0.48 1.91 14.92
CA LEU A 202 0.88 2.93 13.97
C LEU A 202 1.96 3.82 14.60
N LEU A 203 3.10 3.95 13.91
CA LEU A 203 4.21 4.81 14.32
C LEU A 203 4.36 5.95 13.34
N GLY A 204 4.30 7.20 13.82
CA GLY A 204 4.49 8.41 13.04
C GLY A 204 5.94 8.91 13.07
N ARG A 205 6.37 9.56 12.02
CA ARG A 205 7.70 10.21 11.93
C ARG A 205 7.93 11.24 13.04
N ASN A 206 6.88 11.87 13.54
CA ASN A 206 6.89 12.83 14.65
C ASN A 206 7.09 12.19 16.02
N GLY A 207 7.21 10.86 16.11
CA GLY A 207 7.32 10.08 17.35
C GLY A 207 5.96 9.68 17.93
N GLU A 208 4.87 9.91 17.22
CA GLU A 208 3.55 9.48 17.63
C GLU A 208 3.44 7.95 17.58
N ILE A 209 2.82 7.36 18.60
CA ILE A 209 2.57 5.92 18.71
C ILE A 209 1.07 5.75 18.98
N VAL A 210 0.36 5.12 18.05
CA VAL A 210 -1.08 4.90 18.14
C VAL A 210 -1.36 3.39 18.06
N PRO A 211 -1.70 2.76 19.21
CA PRO A 211 -2.19 1.39 19.19
C PRO A 211 -3.60 1.35 18.60
N ILE A 212 -3.86 0.35 17.79
CA ILE A 212 -5.17 0.02 17.24
C ILE A 212 -5.48 -1.41 17.67
N ASP A 213 -6.43 -1.54 18.60
CA ASP A 213 -6.83 -2.80 19.17
C ASP A 213 -7.40 -3.76 18.13
N LEU A 214 -7.48 -5.04 18.46
CA LEU A 214 -8.01 -6.09 17.60
C LEU A 214 -9.40 -5.72 17.06
N ALA A 215 -9.48 -5.52 15.76
CA ALA A 215 -10.71 -5.15 15.07
C ALA A 215 -10.75 -5.75 13.65
N PRO A 216 -11.92 -5.78 13.01
CA PRO A 216 -12.02 -6.13 11.59
C PRO A 216 -11.08 -5.27 10.74
N LYS A 217 -10.40 -5.86 9.74
CA LYS A 217 -9.42 -5.14 8.91
C LYS A 217 -9.95 -3.85 8.28
N LEU A 218 -11.23 -3.82 7.92
CA LEU A 218 -11.87 -2.60 7.39
C LEU A 218 -11.93 -1.49 8.46
N GLU A 219 -12.20 -1.83 9.71
CA GLU A 219 -12.22 -0.86 10.80
C GLU A 219 -10.80 -0.35 11.13
N VAL A 220 -9.82 -1.26 11.19
CA VAL A 220 -8.41 -0.89 11.30
C VAL A 220 -8.00 0.08 10.19
N ALA A 221 -8.43 -0.18 8.94
CA ALA A 221 -8.15 0.68 7.80
C ALA A 221 -8.78 2.07 7.95
N ARG A 222 -10.01 2.18 8.45
CA ARG A 222 -10.68 3.46 8.69
C ARG A 222 -9.96 4.30 9.74
N ILE A 223 -9.57 3.69 10.87
CA ILE A 223 -8.81 4.34 11.94
C ILE A 223 -7.44 4.80 11.41
N LEU A 224 -6.76 3.95 10.65
CA LEU A 224 -5.49 4.28 10.01
C LEU A 224 -5.63 5.53 9.14
N LEU A 225 -6.61 5.55 8.21
CA LEU A 225 -6.82 6.65 7.29
C LEU A 225 -7.21 7.96 8.00
N GLU A 226 -7.98 7.88 9.08
CA GLU A 226 -8.30 9.04 9.91
C GLU A 226 -7.04 9.67 10.52
N ARG A 227 -6.10 8.84 10.97
CA ARG A 227 -4.86 9.31 11.60
C ARG A 227 -3.86 9.89 10.63
N ILE A 228 -3.70 9.30 9.45
CA ILE A 228 -2.71 9.79 8.48
C ILE A 228 -3.17 11.03 7.71
N ASP A 229 -4.47 11.33 7.73
CA ASP A 229 -5.11 12.47 7.04
C ASP A 229 -5.39 13.66 8.01
N SER A 230 -4.94 13.58 9.26
CA SER A 230 -5.19 14.57 10.32
C SER A 230 -4.14 15.70 10.39
#